data_73005b68d423677e038dffd698c0d5a3
#
_entry.id   73005b68d423677e038dffd698c0d5a3
#
_cell.length_a   1.000
_cell.length_b   1.000
_cell.length_c   1.000
_cell.angle_alpha   90.00
_cell.angle_beta   90.00
_cell.angle_gamma   90.00
#
_symmetry.space_group_name_H-M   'P 1'
#
loop_
_entity.id
_entity.type
_entity.pdbx_description
1 polymer ?
#
loop_
_entity_poly.entity_id
_entity_poly.type
_entity_poly.pdbx_seq_one_letter_code
_entity_poly.pdbx_strand_id
1 'polypeptide(L)'
;MSESPPARDEHDAPREGATALRADALASRERILAAAEALAANRKVSMVELAAAAGVGRSTLYRHFASRQAIQQALQDRLAAPAPGQVATLPFRSPGQLGRDRPLALEVTQVLDEVPPHLVADQLVAEARRAGGVAVALYVVDIDGSHLLRLAGSEEFPASIAGPPALGPEIVPEGLPRLQEQLRQRLPGCVCQPLWLRGRVTGLLLCMGTPLTALEDIARQGAAALELANDYTDFIEAARRRKPTTPAAEIQQNLFPPRIVRIQGAQLAGGLLPTYEVGGDWFDFVDNRDGAWLAIADTAGTGPTAAGLGAAALGGLRAARRSGHDLQQALGVMHETVRRLGNPDFYVTALIARWRAATRTLTWVNCSHVPAQLADGDGNLVELESPVHEALGIGENDPQFTTTTRQLQPGERVILVTDGITSRRIEGGGRFGVEGIKRALGDVAQPTAAGTAQAILQAVTDCWREPLEDDGTVAVLAVE
;
A
#
# COMPACT_ATOMS: atom_id res chain seq x y z
N MET A 1 47.07 29.81 33.59
CA MET A 1 46.38 29.55 34.85
C MET A 1 44.95 30.05 34.68
N SER A 2 44.04 29.15 34.46
CA SER A 2 42.61 29.24 34.81
C SER A 2 41.94 28.02 34.21
N GLU A 3 41.72 27.03 35.04
CA GLU A 3 41.04 25.78 34.76
C GLU A 3 39.54 26.04 34.64
N SER A 4 38.93 25.47 33.62
CA SER A 4 37.43 25.33 33.52
C SER A 4 37.05 23.95 34.03
N PRO A 5 35.97 23.81 34.82
CA PRO A 5 35.54 22.51 35.36
C PRO A 5 34.79 21.67 34.31
N PRO A 6 34.70 20.34 34.53
CA PRO A 6 34.10 19.42 33.56
C PRO A 6 32.57 19.49 33.62
N ALA A 7 31.96 19.29 32.44
CA ALA A 7 30.54 19.14 32.24
C ALA A 7 30.01 17.86 32.93
N ARG A 8 28.93 18.02 33.69
CA ARG A 8 28.16 16.89 34.28
C ARG A 8 27.26 16.29 33.22
N ASP A 9 27.37 14.99 33.03
CA ASP A 9 26.39 14.14 32.37
C ASP A 9 25.07 14.16 33.20
N GLU A 10 24.03 14.74 32.64
CA GLU A 10 22.63 14.56 33.06
C GLU A 10 21.85 14.00 31.88
N HIS A 11 21.80 12.67 31.78
CA HIS A 11 20.73 11.97 31.07
C HIS A 11 20.74 10.50 31.47
N ASP A 12 19.95 10.13 32.49
CA ASP A 12 19.15 8.91 32.47
C ASP A 12 18.23 8.88 33.71
N ALA A 13 16.95 9.15 33.50
CA ALA A 13 15.79 8.56 34.17
C ALA A 13 14.53 9.41 33.96
N PRO A 14 13.62 9.03 33.11
CA PRO A 14 12.23 8.84 33.53
C PRO A 14 11.44 7.75 32.77
N ARG A 15 12.04 6.62 32.37
CA ARG A 15 11.30 5.54 31.65
C ARG A 15 10.69 4.49 32.59
N GLU A 16 11.21 4.27 33.75
CA GLU A 16 10.69 3.28 34.71
C GLU A 16 9.36 3.69 35.36
N GLY A 17 9.15 4.97 35.65
CA GLY A 17 7.93 5.45 36.29
C GLY A 17 6.66 5.35 35.41
N ALA A 18 6.78 5.54 34.09
CA ALA A 18 5.63 5.43 33.18
C ALA A 18 5.16 4.00 32.95
N THR A 19 6.08 3.04 32.97
CA THR A 19 5.78 1.61 32.84
C THR A 19 5.14 1.07 34.11
N ALA A 20 5.62 1.47 35.28
CA ALA A 20 5.05 1.11 36.57
C ALA A 20 3.63 1.65 36.77
N LEU A 21 3.37 2.92 36.37
CA LEU A 21 2.02 3.53 36.41
C LEU A 21 1.01 2.84 35.47
N ARG A 22 1.45 2.38 34.30
CA ARG A 22 0.59 1.60 33.39
C ARG A 22 0.28 0.20 33.93
N ALA A 23 1.26 -0.46 34.52
CA ALA A 23 1.07 -1.78 35.15
C ALA A 23 0.10 -1.70 36.34
N ASP A 24 0.19 -0.66 37.16
CA ASP A 24 -0.69 -0.45 38.32
C ASP A 24 -2.14 -0.11 37.90
N ALA A 25 -2.29 0.66 36.80
CA ALA A 25 -3.60 0.94 36.19
C ALA A 25 -4.25 -0.32 35.64
N LEU A 26 -3.50 -1.19 34.94
CA LEU A 26 -4.01 -2.47 34.44
C LEU A 26 -4.39 -3.40 35.58
N ALA A 27 -3.56 -3.52 36.61
CA ALA A 27 -3.85 -4.31 37.80
C ALA A 27 -5.11 -3.84 38.56
N SER A 28 -5.31 -2.51 38.63
CA SER A 28 -6.51 -1.93 39.22
C SER A 28 -7.78 -2.22 38.40
N ARG A 29 -7.68 -2.15 37.07
CA ARG A 29 -8.79 -2.51 36.16
C ARG A 29 -9.18 -3.97 36.27
N GLU A 30 -8.20 -4.87 36.34
CA GLU A 30 -8.43 -6.30 36.51
C GLU A 30 -9.12 -6.63 37.84
N ARG A 31 -8.71 -6.01 38.96
CA ARG A 31 -9.35 -6.20 40.28
C ARG A 31 -10.82 -5.73 40.23
N ILE A 32 -11.14 -4.64 39.54
CA ILE A 32 -12.52 -4.16 39.41
C ILE A 32 -13.38 -5.16 38.65
N LEU A 33 -12.88 -5.70 37.52
CA LEU A 33 -13.60 -6.69 36.72
C LEU A 33 -13.78 -8.02 37.50
N ALA A 34 -12.77 -8.51 38.19
CA ALA A 34 -12.86 -9.72 39.02
C ALA A 34 -13.88 -9.56 40.17
N ALA A 35 -13.91 -8.40 40.82
CA ALA A 35 -14.90 -8.10 41.85
C ALA A 35 -16.34 -8.01 41.27
N ALA A 36 -16.47 -7.44 40.06
CA ALA A 36 -17.76 -7.36 39.40
C ALA A 36 -18.26 -8.73 38.95
N GLU A 37 -17.39 -9.63 38.52
CA GLU A 37 -17.69 -11.00 38.15
C GLU A 37 -18.16 -11.81 39.35
N ALA A 38 -17.43 -11.71 40.48
CA ALA A 38 -17.76 -12.38 41.74
C ALA A 38 -19.11 -11.92 42.32
N LEU A 39 -19.51 -10.67 42.08
CA LEU A 39 -20.75 -10.06 42.51
C LEU A 39 -21.87 -10.10 41.49
N ALA A 40 -21.62 -10.65 40.31
CA ALA A 40 -22.59 -10.64 39.16
C ALA A 40 -23.93 -11.32 39.50
N ALA A 41 -23.97 -12.26 40.45
CA ALA A 41 -25.19 -12.90 40.91
C ALA A 41 -26.13 -11.95 41.68
N ASN A 42 -25.67 -10.78 42.11
CA ASN A 42 -26.44 -9.82 42.90
C ASN A 42 -26.74 -8.54 42.09
N ARG A 43 -27.93 -8.45 41.52
CA ARG A 43 -28.39 -7.35 40.65
C ARG A 43 -28.43 -5.95 41.29
N LYS A 44 -28.25 -5.84 42.63
CA LYS A 44 -28.37 -4.57 43.38
C LYS A 44 -27.05 -3.97 43.86
N VAL A 45 -25.89 -4.53 43.44
CA VAL A 45 -24.59 -4.03 43.91
C VAL A 45 -24.33 -2.61 43.36
N SER A 46 -24.03 -1.69 44.26
CA SER A 46 -23.71 -0.29 43.95
C SER A 46 -22.25 -0.12 43.53
N MET A 47 -21.93 0.99 42.84
CA MET A 47 -20.54 1.33 42.47
C MET A 47 -19.62 1.48 43.68
N VAL A 48 -20.19 1.81 44.85
CA VAL A 48 -19.46 1.94 46.12
C VAL A 48 -19.05 0.58 46.67
N GLU A 49 -19.97 -0.37 46.68
CA GLU A 49 -19.73 -1.74 47.10
C GLU A 49 -18.74 -2.44 46.16
N LEU A 50 -18.84 -2.15 44.87
CA LEU A 50 -17.92 -2.68 43.88
C LEU A 50 -16.47 -2.14 44.07
N ALA A 51 -16.32 -0.84 44.36
CA ALA A 51 -15.03 -0.24 44.67
C ALA A 51 -14.40 -0.86 45.94
N ALA A 52 -15.23 -1.07 46.98
CA ALA A 52 -14.79 -1.72 48.22
C ALA A 52 -14.37 -3.19 47.98
N ALA A 53 -15.16 -3.96 47.20
CA ALA A 53 -14.84 -5.36 46.88
C ALA A 53 -13.57 -5.48 46.00
N ALA A 54 -13.31 -4.53 45.13
CA ALA A 54 -12.11 -4.48 44.28
C ALA A 54 -10.88 -3.94 45.05
N GLY A 55 -11.04 -3.45 46.27
CA GLY A 55 -9.95 -2.83 47.06
C GLY A 55 -9.39 -1.55 46.37
N VAL A 56 -10.25 -0.78 45.70
CA VAL A 56 -9.85 0.45 45.04
C VAL A 56 -10.66 1.65 45.53
N GLY A 57 -10.07 2.86 45.42
CA GLY A 57 -10.80 4.10 45.72
C GLY A 57 -11.90 4.39 44.69
N ARG A 58 -12.97 5.08 45.14
CA ARG A 58 -14.05 5.52 44.22
C ARG A 58 -13.53 6.28 43.00
N SER A 59 -12.60 7.19 43.18
CA SER A 59 -12.00 7.96 42.09
C SER A 59 -11.27 7.07 41.08
N THR A 60 -10.61 6.02 41.54
CA THR A 60 -9.95 5.03 40.71
C THR A 60 -10.96 4.20 39.93
N LEU A 61 -12.03 3.74 40.57
CA LEU A 61 -13.09 3.02 39.88
C LEU A 61 -13.72 3.84 38.76
N TYR A 62 -14.12 5.11 39.05
CA TYR A 62 -14.72 5.99 38.05
C TYR A 62 -13.75 6.43 36.93
N ARG A 63 -12.44 6.41 37.18
CA ARG A 63 -11.43 6.64 36.16
C ARG A 63 -11.36 5.49 35.14
N HIS A 64 -11.62 4.27 35.57
CA HIS A 64 -11.60 3.09 34.70
C HIS A 64 -12.96 2.80 34.06
N PHE A 65 -14.06 3.06 34.80
CA PHE A 65 -15.43 2.75 34.34
C PHE A 65 -16.38 3.86 34.76
N ALA A 66 -16.87 4.63 33.77
CA ALA A 66 -17.75 5.76 34.02
C ALA A 66 -19.13 5.37 34.60
N SER A 67 -19.56 4.13 34.43
CA SER A 67 -20.85 3.62 34.88
C SER A 67 -20.83 2.11 35.12
N ARG A 68 -21.86 1.63 35.84
CA ARG A 68 -22.09 0.19 35.99
C ARG A 68 -22.30 -0.52 34.64
N GLN A 69 -22.94 0.15 33.70
CA GLN A 69 -23.17 -0.40 32.35
C GLN A 69 -21.84 -0.60 31.59
N ALA A 70 -20.87 0.30 31.77
CA ALA A 70 -19.52 0.15 31.20
C ALA A 70 -18.78 -1.05 31.79
N ILE A 71 -18.98 -1.37 33.07
CA ILE A 71 -18.41 -2.56 33.69
C ILE A 71 -19.11 -3.82 33.16
N GLN A 72 -20.42 -3.82 33.02
CA GLN A 72 -21.18 -4.96 32.47
C GLN A 72 -20.76 -5.23 31.02
N GLN A 73 -20.60 -4.19 30.23
CA GLN A 73 -20.12 -4.33 28.86
C GLN A 73 -18.71 -4.92 28.82
N ALA A 74 -17.78 -4.43 29.62
CA ALA A 74 -16.43 -4.96 29.69
C ALA A 74 -16.36 -6.42 30.21
N LEU A 75 -17.29 -6.84 31.04
CA LEU A 75 -17.45 -8.25 31.44
C LEU A 75 -17.99 -9.11 30.30
N GLN A 76 -18.96 -8.60 29.52
CA GLN A 76 -19.46 -9.28 28.33
C GLN A 76 -18.36 -9.42 27.28
N ASP A 77 -17.60 -8.37 27.03
CA ASP A 77 -16.45 -8.37 26.11
C ASP A 77 -15.38 -9.38 26.57
N ARG A 78 -15.14 -9.50 27.90
CA ARG A 78 -14.21 -10.48 28.46
C ARG A 78 -14.70 -11.93 28.31
N LEU A 79 -15.99 -12.15 28.47
CA LEU A 79 -16.60 -13.47 28.27
C LEU A 79 -16.69 -13.85 26.80
N ALA A 80 -16.78 -12.84 25.92
CA ALA A 80 -16.77 -13.01 24.47
C ALA A 80 -15.33 -13.11 23.91
N ALA A 81 -14.31 -12.61 24.66
CA ALA A 81 -12.93 -12.72 24.26
C ALA A 81 -12.45 -14.18 24.40
N PRO A 82 -11.85 -14.78 23.36
CA PRO A 82 -11.24 -16.09 23.45
C PRO A 82 -10.12 -16.07 24.48
N ALA A 83 -9.95 -17.20 25.20
CA ALA A 83 -8.85 -17.37 26.15
C ALA A 83 -7.50 -17.10 25.44
N PRO A 84 -6.48 -16.51 26.14
CA PRO A 84 -5.17 -16.26 25.57
C PRO A 84 -4.61 -17.57 25.00
N GLY A 85 -4.43 -17.62 23.67
CA GLY A 85 -3.99 -18.81 22.93
C GLY A 85 -5.08 -19.59 22.21
N GLN A 86 -6.37 -19.24 22.37
CA GLN A 86 -7.44 -19.72 21.49
C GLN A 86 -7.79 -18.59 20.51
N VAL A 87 -7.35 -18.74 19.28
CA VAL A 87 -7.93 -18.00 18.15
C VAL A 87 -9.40 -18.33 18.15
N ALA A 88 -10.27 -17.31 18.17
CA ALA A 88 -11.71 -17.52 18.03
C ALA A 88 -11.95 -18.22 16.68
N THR A 89 -12.11 -19.51 16.69
CA THR A 89 -12.51 -20.29 15.53
C THR A 89 -14.01 -20.04 15.33
N LEU A 90 -14.35 -18.90 14.71
CA LEU A 90 -15.63 -18.81 14.05
C LEU A 90 -15.68 -19.93 13.00
N PRO A 91 -16.84 -20.57 12.80
CA PRO A 91 -16.94 -21.71 11.91
C PRO A 91 -16.79 -21.26 10.44
N PHE A 92 -15.55 -21.05 10.03
CA PHE A 92 -15.22 -20.89 8.64
C PHE A 92 -15.42 -22.25 7.97
N ARG A 93 -16.37 -22.35 7.09
CA ARG A 93 -16.58 -23.57 6.31
C ARG A 93 -15.50 -23.68 5.26
N SER A 94 -14.66 -24.72 5.33
CA SER A 94 -13.64 -24.93 4.32
C SER A 94 -14.29 -25.09 2.93
N PRO A 95 -13.63 -24.61 1.86
CA PRO A 95 -14.14 -24.70 0.48
C PRO A 95 -14.51 -26.13 0.04
N GLY A 96 -13.92 -27.15 0.64
CA GLY A 96 -14.24 -28.55 0.39
C GLY A 96 -15.55 -29.05 1.01
N GLN A 97 -16.17 -28.29 1.93
CA GLN A 97 -17.46 -28.61 2.56
C GLN A 97 -18.64 -27.88 1.90
N LEU A 98 -18.36 -26.87 1.09
CA LEU A 98 -19.36 -26.21 0.26
C LEU A 98 -19.41 -26.99 -1.05
N GLY A 99 -20.53 -27.63 -1.32
CA GLY A 99 -20.75 -28.35 -2.57
C GLY A 99 -20.33 -27.48 -3.76
N ARG A 100 -19.78 -28.11 -4.80
CA ARG A 100 -19.16 -27.49 -5.99
C ARG A 100 -20.01 -26.45 -6.75
N ASP A 101 -21.24 -26.20 -6.29
CA ASP A 101 -22.25 -25.41 -6.98
C ASP A 101 -22.50 -24.00 -6.38
N ARG A 102 -21.72 -23.56 -5.35
CA ARG A 102 -21.86 -22.20 -4.79
C ARG A 102 -20.86 -21.24 -5.39
N PRO A 103 -21.30 -20.03 -5.83
CA PRO A 103 -20.40 -19.00 -6.35
C PRO A 103 -19.36 -18.56 -5.29
N LEU A 104 -18.08 -18.54 -5.67
CA LEU A 104 -16.94 -18.09 -4.84
C LEU A 104 -17.17 -16.72 -4.15
N ALA A 105 -17.93 -15.83 -4.80
CA ALA A 105 -18.23 -14.49 -4.28
C ALA A 105 -19.02 -14.48 -2.95
N LEU A 106 -19.87 -15.47 -2.71
CA LEU A 106 -20.68 -15.55 -1.48
C LEU A 106 -19.84 -15.95 -0.26
N GLU A 107 -18.78 -16.74 -0.46
CA GLU A 107 -17.91 -17.20 0.63
C GLU A 107 -17.04 -16.08 1.16
N VAL A 108 -16.46 -15.25 0.27
CA VAL A 108 -15.69 -14.05 0.66
C VAL A 108 -16.58 -13.08 1.45
N THR A 109 -17.80 -12.85 0.98
CA THR A 109 -18.75 -11.96 1.66
C THR A 109 -19.10 -12.48 3.05
N GLN A 110 -19.31 -13.79 3.22
CA GLN A 110 -19.61 -14.38 4.52
C GLN A 110 -18.45 -14.24 5.50
N VAL A 111 -17.20 -14.41 5.07
CA VAL A 111 -16.02 -14.19 5.91
C VAL A 111 -15.92 -12.74 6.37
N LEU A 112 -16.20 -11.80 5.49
CA LEU A 112 -16.15 -10.37 5.81
C LEU A 112 -17.24 -9.95 6.79
N ASP A 113 -18.42 -10.58 6.70
CA ASP A 113 -19.54 -10.29 7.62
C ASP A 113 -19.36 -10.92 9.01
N GLU A 114 -18.69 -12.06 9.10
CA GLU A 114 -18.57 -12.84 10.34
C GLU A 114 -17.23 -12.63 11.09
N VAL A 115 -16.17 -12.21 10.37
CA VAL A 115 -14.82 -12.06 10.95
C VAL A 115 -14.46 -10.59 11.12
N PRO A 116 -14.06 -10.15 12.31
CA PRO A 116 -13.52 -8.79 12.49
C PRO A 116 -12.37 -8.50 11.51
N PRO A 117 -12.32 -7.32 10.86
CA PRO A 117 -11.35 -7.02 9.80
C PRO A 117 -9.89 -7.28 10.17
N HIS A 118 -9.49 -6.95 11.40
CA HIS A 118 -8.12 -7.17 11.92
C HIS A 118 -7.78 -8.64 12.18
N LEU A 119 -8.75 -9.57 12.16
CA LEU A 119 -8.56 -11.00 12.36
C LEU A 119 -8.66 -11.81 11.06
N VAL A 120 -8.94 -11.18 9.92
CA VAL A 120 -9.06 -11.87 8.62
C VAL A 120 -7.77 -12.61 8.27
N ALA A 121 -6.60 -12.01 8.52
CA ALA A 121 -5.31 -12.64 8.28
C ALA A 121 -5.11 -13.92 9.13
N ASP A 122 -5.46 -13.87 10.42
CA ASP A 122 -5.37 -15.03 11.32
C ASP A 122 -6.34 -16.13 10.92
N GLN A 123 -7.56 -15.76 10.47
CA GLN A 123 -8.55 -16.71 9.98
C GLN A 123 -8.06 -17.44 8.73
N LEU A 124 -7.43 -16.73 7.77
CA LEU A 124 -6.85 -17.34 6.57
C LEU A 124 -5.75 -18.34 6.91
N VAL A 125 -4.88 -17.99 7.85
CA VAL A 125 -3.83 -18.88 8.36
C VAL A 125 -4.43 -20.10 9.03
N ALA A 126 -5.48 -19.94 9.86
CA ALA A 126 -6.17 -21.05 10.50
C ALA A 126 -6.81 -22.00 9.50
N GLU A 127 -7.43 -21.48 8.42
CA GLU A 127 -7.97 -22.30 7.32
C GLU A 127 -6.88 -23.05 6.57
N ALA A 128 -5.80 -22.37 6.22
CA ALA A 128 -4.69 -22.98 5.52
C ALA A 128 -4.04 -24.09 6.36
N ARG A 129 -3.93 -23.92 7.67
CA ARG A 129 -3.47 -24.98 8.61
C ARG A 129 -4.42 -26.16 8.63
N ARG A 130 -5.72 -25.96 8.68
CA ARG A 130 -6.72 -27.05 8.65
C ARG A 130 -6.64 -27.83 7.33
N ALA A 131 -6.46 -27.14 6.22
CA ALA A 131 -6.32 -27.76 4.91
C ALA A 131 -4.98 -28.46 4.71
N GLY A 132 -3.88 -27.90 5.20
CA GLY A 132 -2.51 -28.37 5.00
C GLY A 132 -1.91 -29.21 6.13
N GLY A 133 -2.45 -29.10 7.36
CA GLY A 133 -1.99 -29.83 8.56
C GLY A 133 -0.58 -29.45 9.06
N VAL A 134 -0.01 -28.33 8.62
CA VAL A 134 1.40 -27.92 8.85
C VAL A 134 1.50 -26.45 9.24
N ALA A 135 2.72 -25.98 9.54
CA ALA A 135 2.97 -24.59 9.81
C ALA A 135 2.66 -23.72 8.57
N VAL A 136 1.96 -22.61 8.80
CA VAL A 136 1.54 -21.66 7.76
C VAL A 136 1.84 -20.25 8.23
N ALA A 137 2.25 -19.37 7.30
CA ALA A 137 2.38 -17.94 7.52
C ALA A 137 1.89 -17.15 6.31
N LEU A 138 1.25 -16.02 6.58
CA LEU A 138 0.77 -15.06 5.60
C LEU A 138 1.72 -13.87 5.57
N TYR A 139 2.15 -13.50 4.38
CA TYR A 139 3.05 -12.37 4.15
C TYR A 139 2.41 -11.32 3.27
N VAL A 140 2.67 -10.07 3.62
CA VAL A 140 2.39 -8.89 2.78
C VAL A 140 3.71 -8.21 2.42
N VAL A 141 3.70 -7.39 1.37
CA VAL A 141 4.88 -6.61 0.96
C VAL A 141 4.88 -5.28 1.70
N ASP A 142 6.07 -4.83 2.11
CA ASP A 142 6.33 -3.47 2.62
C ASP A 142 5.94 -2.42 1.58
N ILE A 143 5.55 -1.23 2.02
CA ILE A 143 5.16 -0.13 1.13
C ILE A 143 6.25 0.29 0.14
N ASP A 144 7.53 0.07 0.44
CA ASP A 144 8.66 0.34 -0.46
C ASP A 144 9.05 -0.86 -1.35
N GLY A 145 8.34 -1.98 -1.23
CA GLY A 145 8.60 -3.17 -2.02
C GLY A 145 9.86 -3.96 -1.64
N SER A 146 10.56 -3.56 -0.59
CA SER A 146 11.88 -4.13 -0.27
C SER A 146 11.84 -5.41 0.55
N HIS A 147 10.74 -5.69 1.27
CA HIS A 147 10.60 -6.83 2.17
C HIS A 147 9.20 -7.45 2.12
N LEU A 148 9.16 -8.76 2.29
CA LEU A 148 7.96 -9.47 2.72
C LEU A 148 7.90 -9.42 4.24
N LEU A 149 6.77 -9.04 4.81
CA LEU A 149 6.53 -8.95 6.24
C LEU A 149 5.46 -9.95 6.66
N ARG A 150 5.74 -10.74 7.70
CA ARG A 150 4.77 -11.71 8.20
C ARG A 150 3.62 -10.99 8.87
N LEU A 151 2.44 -11.05 8.28
CA LEU A 151 1.22 -10.46 8.80
C LEU A 151 0.58 -11.33 9.87
N ALA A 152 0.56 -12.66 9.65
CA ALA A 152 -0.01 -13.64 10.57
C ALA A 152 0.68 -15.00 10.43
N GLY A 153 0.53 -15.89 11.41
CA GLY A 153 0.94 -17.27 11.31
C GLY A 153 2.10 -17.69 12.21
N SER A 154 2.73 -18.83 11.89
CA SER A 154 3.73 -19.49 12.72
C SER A 154 5.03 -18.71 12.83
N GLU A 155 5.61 -18.67 14.04
CA GLU A 155 6.94 -18.11 14.31
C GLU A 155 8.09 -18.95 13.75
N GLU A 156 7.83 -20.14 13.25
CA GLU A 156 8.80 -20.94 12.50
C GLU A 156 9.24 -20.25 11.20
N PHE A 157 8.42 -19.36 10.67
CA PHE A 157 8.75 -18.53 9.54
C PHE A 157 9.38 -17.21 9.97
N PRO A 158 10.36 -16.65 9.22
CA PRO A 158 10.96 -15.35 9.52
C PRO A 158 9.94 -14.24 9.65
N ALA A 159 10.15 -13.28 10.54
CA ALA A 159 9.29 -12.09 10.63
C ALA A 159 9.38 -11.22 9.35
N SER A 160 10.53 -11.24 8.66
CA SER A 160 10.77 -10.47 7.45
C SER A 160 11.69 -11.23 6.48
N ILE A 161 11.44 -11.08 5.17
CA ILE A 161 12.24 -11.66 4.08
C ILE A 161 12.54 -10.56 3.08
N ALA A 162 13.82 -10.25 2.87
CA ALA A 162 14.27 -9.18 1.97
C ALA A 162 14.22 -9.60 0.50
N GLY A 163 14.07 -8.60 -0.36
CA GLY A 163 14.29 -8.68 -1.81
C GLY A 163 13.19 -9.35 -2.62
N PRO A 164 11.87 -9.16 -2.32
CA PRO A 164 10.84 -9.56 -3.26
C PRO A 164 10.94 -8.71 -4.54
N PRO A 165 10.62 -9.26 -5.71
CA PRO A 165 10.45 -8.45 -6.93
C PRO A 165 9.11 -7.72 -6.83
N ALA A 166 9.12 -6.44 -6.42
CA ALA A 166 7.90 -5.72 -6.11
C ALA A 166 7.89 -4.29 -6.66
N LEU A 167 6.68 -3.77 -6.88
CA LEU A 167 6.37 -2.36 -7.09
C LEU A 167 5.53 -1.89 -5.91
N GLY A 168 6.15 -1.17 -4.96
CA GLY A 168 5.51 -0.86 -3.70
C GLY A 168 4.92 -2.12 -3.04
N PRO A 169 3.66 -2.12 -2.57
CA PRO A 169 3.09 -3.23 -1.82
C PRO A 169 2.66 -4.44 -2.69
N GLU A 170 3.02 -4.50 -3.96
CA GLU A 170 2.60 -5.54 -4.89
C GLU A 170 3.79 -6.28 -5.51
N ILE A 171 3.74 -7.61 -5.52
CA ILE A 171 4.77 -8.43 -6.15
C ILE A 171 4.55 -8.42 -7.66
N VAL A 172 5.63 -8.20 -8.39
CA VAL A 172 5.65 -8.27 -9.86
C VAL A 172 5.50 -9.73 -10.29
N PRO A 173 4.45 -10.08 -11.06
CA PRO A 173 4.15 -11.48 -11.42
C PRO A 173 5.30 -12.21 -12.10
N GLU A 174 6.03 -11.53 -12.96
CA GLU A 174 7.16 -12.08 -13.71
C GLU A 174 8.32 -12.52 -12.82
N GLY A 175 8.45 -11.91 -11.65
CA GLY A 175 9.46 -12.24 -10.65
C GLY A 175 9.10 -13.40 -9.72
N LEU A 176 7.84 -13.86 -9.72
CA LEU A 176 7.38 -14.94 -8.83
C LEU A 176 8.16 -16.23 -8.92
N PRO A 177 8.50 -16.77 -10.11
CA PRO A 177 9.23 -18.03 -10.20
C PRO A 177 10.59 -17.95 -9.50
N ARG A 178 11.30 -16.84 -9.66
CA ARG A 178 12.59 -16.59 -8.98
C ARG A 178 12.42 -16.46 -7.47
N LEU A 179 11.39 -15.74 -7.03
CA LEU A 179 11.08 -15.58 -5.61
C LEU A 179 10.73 -16.92 -4.96
N GLN A 180 9.91 -17.75 -5.61
CA GLN A 180 9.57 -19.09 -5.13
C GLN A 180 10.80 -19.99 -4.99
N GLU A 181 11.73 -19.92 -5.93
CA GLU A 181 12.98 -20.66 -5.84
C GLU A 181 13.87 -20.17 -4.70
N GLN A 182 14.00 -18.87 -4.52
CA GLN A 182 14.73 -18.29 -3.38
C GLN A 182 14.11 -18.69 -2.03
N LEU A 183 12.77 -18.72 -1.95
CA LEU A 183 12.06 -19.16 -0.75
C LEU A 183 12.28 -20.65 -0.46
N ARG A 184 12.26 -21.53 -1.48
CA ARG A 184 12.56 -22.95 -1.31
C ARG A 184 13.99 -23.20 -0.83
N GLN A 185 14.96 -22.42 -1.31
CA GLN A 185 16.36 -22.50 -0.86
C GLN A 185 16.54 -22.08 0.60
N ARG A 186 15.85 -20.99 1.02
CA ARG A 186 15.92 -20.47 2.40
C ARG A 186 15.09 -21.28 3.39
N LEU A 187 14.00 -21.86 2.95
CA LEU A 187 13.02 -22.61 3.76
C LEU A 187 12.74 -23.96 3.07
N PRO A 188 13.62 -24.94 3.24
CA PRO A 188 13.46 -26.26 2.60
C PRO A 188 12.12 -26.90 2.96
N GLY A 189 11.38 -27.39 1.94
CA GLY A 189 10.04 -27.94 2.12
C GLY A 189 8.93 -26.89 2.19
N CYS A 190 9.24 -25.60 2.02
CA CYS A 190 8.24 -24.54 1.94
C CYS A 190 7.56 -24.54 0.56
N VAL A 191 6.24 -24.46 0.57
CA VAL A 191 5.39 -24.19 -0.59
C VAL A 191 4.92 -22.74 -0.49
N CYS A 192 5.03 -22.01 -1.61
CA CYS A 192 4.62 -20.63 -1.72
C CYS A 192 3.40 -20.51 -2.62
N GLN A 193 2.30 -20.04 -2.08
CA GLN A 193 1.06 -19.78 -2.81
C GLN A 193 0.81 -18.26 -2.87
N PRO A 194 0.84 -17.67 -4.08
CA PRO A 194 0.57 -16.23 -4.26
C PRO A 194 -0.90 -15.87 -4.02
N LEU A 195 -1.12 -14.71 -3.42
CA LEU A 195 -2.45 -14.12 -3.25
C LEU A 195 -2.78 -13.26 -4.49
N TRP A 196 -3.42 -13.88 -5.46
CA TRP A 196 -3.79 -13.23 -6.72
C TRP A 196 -5.08 -12.42 -6.60
N LEU A 197 -5.03 -11.14 -7.05
CA LEU A 197 -6.19 -10.29 -7.17
C LEU A 197 -6.11 -9.44 -8.46
N ARG A 198 -7.02 -9.66 -9.41
CA ARG A 198 -7.12 -8.88 -10.67
C ARG A 198 -5.80 -8.75 -11.43
N GLY A 199 -4.99 -9.82 -11.48
CA GLY A 199 -3.72 -9.87 -12.21
C GLY A 199 -2.50 -9.32 -11.44
N ARG A 200 -2.67 -8.93 -10.18
CA ARG A 200 -1.59 -8.52 -9.26
C ARG A 200 -1.44 -9.51 -8.11
N VAL A 201 -0.30 -9.52 -7.47
CA VAL A 201 -0.03 -10.37 -6.31
C VAL A 201 0.15 -9.50 -5.07
N THR A 202 -0.81 -9.56 -4.16
CA THR A 202 -0.90 -8.69 -2.98
C THR A 202 -0.20 -9.25 -1.74
N GLY A 203 0.26 -10.51 -1.80
CA GLY A 203 0.95 -11.18 -0.71
C GLY A 203 1.23 -12.65 -1.03
N LEU A 204 1.77 -13.37 -0.06
CA LEU A 204 2.12 -14.79 -0.17
C LEU A 204 1.61 -15.58 1.03
N LEU A 205 1.04 -16.74 0.77
CA LEU A 205 0.79 -17.76 1.78
C LEU A 205 1.93 -18.78 1.71
N LEU A 206 2.73 -18.88 2.76
CA LEU A 206 3.81 -19.87 2.89
C LEU A 206 3.34 -21.02 3.78
N CYS A 207 3.60 -22.24 3.33
CA CYS A 207 3.19 -23.45 4.02
C CYS A 207 4.35 -24.46 4.03
N MET A 208 4.62 -25.09 5.17
CA MET A 208 5.56 -26.20 5.25
C MET A 208 4.83 -27.51 4.93
N GLY A 209 5.33 -28.29 3.96
CA GLY A 209 4.76 -29.59 3.60
C GLY A 209 4.33 -29.73 2.16
N THR A 210 3.39 -30.65 1.89
CA THR A 210 2.90 -30.94 0.55
C THR A 210 1.81 -29.96 0.15
N PRO A 211 1.89 -29.35 -1.05
CA PRO A 211 0.85 -28.44 -1.52
C PRO A 211 -0.46 -29.20 -1.73
N LEU A 212 -1.55 -28.66 -1.17
CA LEU A 212 -2.90 -29.13 -1.43
C LEU A 212 -3.62 -28.15 -2.35
N THR A 213 -4.45 -28.65 -3.23
CA THR A 213 -5.30 -27.82 -4.12
C THR A 213 -6.17 -26.82 -3.34
N ALA A 214 -6.54 -27.17 -2.11
CA ALA A 214 -7.28 -26.28 -1.20
C ALA A 214 -6.53 -24.99 -0.85
N LEU A 215 -5.18 -24.97 -0.86
CA LEU A 215 -4.40 -23.75 -0.57
C LEU A 215 -4.52 -22.70 -1.69
N GLU A 216 -4.70 -23.12 -2.94
CA GLU A 216 -4.92 -22.19 -4.05
C GLU A 216 -6.24 -21.43 -3.90
N ASP A 217 -7.30 -22.14 -3.51
CA ASP A 217 -8.62 -21.54 -3.30
C ASP A 217 -8.61 -20.61 -2.09
N ILE A 218 -7.97 -21.02 -1.00
CA ILE A 218 -7.80 -20.18 0.20
C ILE A 218 -6.99 -18.91 -0.15
N ALA A 219 -5.90 -19.02 -0.89
CA ALA A 219 -5.09 -17.87 -1.29
C ALA A 219 -5.86 -16.91 -2.20
N ARG A 220 -6.65 -17.43 -3.15
CA ARG A 220 -7.46 -16.61 -4.06
C ARG A 220 -8.56 -15.85 -3.33
N GLN A 221 -9.29 -16.53 -2.45
CA GLN A 221 -10.33 -15.92 -1.63
C GLN A 221 -9.71 -14.96 -0.61
N GLY A 222 -8.60 -15.36 0.00
CA GLY A 222 -7.86 -14.57 0.97
C GLY A 222 -7.34 -13.25 0.41
N ALA A 223 -6.89 -13.22 -0.85
CA ALA A 223 -6.48 -11.98 -1.49
C ALA A 223 -7.61 -10.94 -1.53
N ALA A 224 -8.81 -11.34 -1.90
CA ALA A 224 -9.98 -10.46 -1.93
C ALA A 224 -10.44 -10.07 -0.51
N ALA A 225 -10.46 -11.03 0.42
CA ALA A 225 -10.87 -10.78 1.80
C ALA A 225 -9.94 -9.79 2.51
N LEU A 226 -8.62 -9.92 2.33
CA LEU A 226 -7.65 -8.98 2.91
C LEU A 226 -7.79 -7.57 2.33
N GLU A 227 -7.95 -7.47 1.02
CA GLU A 227 -8.13 -6.16 0.37
C GLU A 227 -9.39 -5.44 0.87
N LEU A 228 -10.51 -6.15 0.97
CA LEU A 228 -11.75 -5.57 1.48
C LEU A 228 -11.68 -5.28 2.99
N ALA A 229 -11.01 -6.12 3.78
CA ALA A 229 -10.81 -5.88 5.20
C ALA A 229 -9.94 -4.65 5.46
N ASN A 230 -8.98 -4.37 4.58
CA ASN A 230 -8.04 -3.24 4.70
C ASN A 230 -8.76 -1.87 4.75
N ASP A 231 -9.94 -1.74 4.14
CA ASP A 231 -10.75 -0.53 4.21
C ASP A 231 -11.36 -0.26 5.61
N TYR A 232 -11.30 -1.24 6.52
CA TYR A 232 -11.94 -1.18 7.84
C TYR A 232 -10.96 -1.33 9.01
N THR A 233 -9.66 -1.46 8.75
CA THR A 233 -8.64 -1.63 9.79
C THR A 233 -7.29 -1.10 9.37
N ASP A 234 -6.55 -0.49 10.29
CA ASP A 234 -5.15 -0.09 10.08
C ASP A 234 -4.16 -1.26 10.22
N PHE A 235 -4.63 -2.45 10.60
CA PHE A 235 -3.77 -3.58 10.95
C PHE A 235 -2.84 -4.00 9.82
N ILE A 236 -3.37 -4.10 8.60
CA ILE A 236 -2.62 -4.53 7.41
C ILE A 236 -1.64 -3.43 6.97
N GLU A 237 -2.11 -2.19 6.92
CA GLU A 237 -1.27 -1.05 6.55
C GLU A 237 -0.18 -0.77 7.58
N ALA A 238 -0.47 -0.91 8.87
CA ALA A 238 0.55 -0.80 9.93
C ALA A 238 1.62 -1.90 9.80
N ALA A 239 1.21 -3.13 9.46
CA ALA A 239 2.15 -4.24 9.26
C ALA A 239 3.07 -4.05 8.04
N ARG A 240 2.60 -3.35 6.99
CA ARG A 240 3.39 -3.02 5.79
C ARG A 240 4.45 -1.93 6.02
N ARG A 241 4.52 -1.33 7.20
CA ARG A 241 5.45 -0.23 7.51
C ARG A 241 6.56 -0.68 8.42
N ARG A 242 7.77 -0.85 7.89
CA ARG A 242 8.97 -1.17 8.65
C ARG A 242 9.54 0.02 9.42
N LYS A 243 9.22 1.22 8.99
CA LYS A 243 9.68 2.49 9.57
C LYS A 243 8.46 3.37 9.84
N PRO A 244 8.56 4.30 10.80
CA PRO A 244 7.57 5.36 10.94
C PRO A 244 7.47 6.17 9.65
N THR A 245 6.26 6.44 9.21
CA THR A 245 5.95 7.32 8.08
C THR A 245 5.66 8.73 8.54
N THR A 246 5.86 9.71 7.67
CA THR A 246 5.43 11.09 7.90
C THR A 246 3.97 11.27 7.48
N PRO A 247 3.23 12.27 8.00
CA PRO A 247 1.89 12.59 7.51
C PRO A 247 1.84 12.84 6.00
N ALA A 248 2.89 13.42 5.42
CA ALA A 248 2.99 13.64 3.99
C ALA A 248 3.07 12.33 3.22
N ALA A 249 3.90 11.37 3.68
CA ALA A 249 3.98 10.04 3.08
C ALA A 249 2.65 9.29 3.17
N GLU A 250 1.91 9.40 4.27
CA GLU A 250 0.58 8.80 4.39
C GLU A 250 -0.42 9.43 3.40
N ILE A 251 -0.40 10.76 3.23
CA ILE A 251 -1.22 11.41 2.19
C ILE A 251 -0.88 10.82 0.83
N GLN A 252 0.40 10.79 0.46
CA GLN A 252 0.86 10.32 -0.85
C GLN A 252 0.51 8.84 -1.06
N GLN A 253 0.74 7.96 -0.08
CA GLN A 253 0.41 6.54 -0.21
C GLN A 253 -1.09 6.31 -0.45
N ASN A 254 -1.97 7.08 0.18
CA ASN A 254 -3.41 7.02 -0.01
C ASN A 254 -3.90 7.58 -1.36
N LEU A 255 -3.06 8.30 -2.10
CA LEU A 255 -3.41 8.79 -3.44
C LEU A 255 -3.27 7.70 -4.51
N PHE A 256 -2.36 6.76 -4.32
CA PHE A 256 -2.01 5.81 -5.35
C PHE A 256 -3.11 4.76 -5.64
N PRO A 257 -3.32 4.46 -6.93
CA PRO A 257 -4.09 3.28 -7.32
C PRO A 257 -3.31 1.99 -7.04
N PRO A 258 -3.88 0.81 -7.28
CA PRO A 258 -3.11 -0.42 -7.40
C PRO A 258 -1.91 -0.23 -8.34
N ARG A 259 -0.76 -0.77 -7.94
CA ARG A 259 0.51 -0.57 -8.68
C ARG A 259 0.53 -1.30 -10.01
N ILE A 260 -0.22 -2.40 -10.13
CA ILE A 260 -0.30 -3.23 -11.34
C ILE A 260 -1.78 -3.42 -11.68
N VAL A 261 -2.19 -3.01 -12.88
CA VAL A 261 -3.58 -3.07 -13.31
C VAL A 261 -3.66 -3.65 -14.72
N ARG A 262 -4.46 -4.71 -14.90
CA ARG A 262 -4.86 -5.17 -16.25
C ARG A 262 -6.10 -4.43 -16.70
N ILE A 263 -6.02 -3.88 -17.89
CA ILE A 263 -7.10 -3.18 -18.58
C ILE A 263 -7.39 -3.87 -19.92
N GLN A 264 -8.41 -3.45 -20.61
CA GLN A 264 -8.70 -4.01 -21.93
C GLN A 264 -7.56 -3.72 -22.92
N GLY A 265 -6.92 -4.78 -23.43
CA GLY A 265 -5.87 -4.73 -24.46
C GLY A 265 -4.53 -4.13 -23.99
N ALA A 266 -4.32 -3.96 -22.68
CA ALA A 266 -3.07 -3.45 -22.15
C ALA A 266 -2.90 -3.78 -20.65
N GLN A 267 -1.68 -3.58 -20.15
CA GLN A 267 -1.36 -3.56 -18.73
C GLN A 267 -0.83 -2.17 -18.35
N LEU A 268 -1.21 -1.70 -17.17
CA LEU A 268 -0.65 -0.50 -16.53
C LEU A 268 0.15 -0.92 -15.30
N ALA A 269 1.29 -0.26 -15.09
CA ALA A 269 2.04 -0.41 -13.85
C ALA A 269 2.71 0.90 -13.46
N GLY A 270 2.89 1.13 -12.14
CA GLY A 270 3.57 2.31 -11.65
C GLY A 270 4.23 2.08 -10.30
N GLY A 271 5.28 2.83 -10.06
CA GLY A 271 6.03 2.82 -8.82
C GLY A 271 6.71 4.14 -8.56
N LEU A 272 7.12 4.34 -7.30
CA LEU A 272 7.74 5.57 -6.80
C LEU A 272 8.86 5.24 -5.84
N LEU A 273 9.91 6.03 -5.86
CA LEU A 273 11.04 6.06 -4.95
C LEU A 273 11.36 7.53 -4.55
N PRO A 274 11.72 7.79 -3.28
CA PRO A 274 11.61 6.94 -2.10
C PRO A 274 10.18 6.93 -1.55
N THR A 275 9.80 5.87 -0.85
CA THR A 275 8.41 5.68 -0.40
C THR A 275 8.14 6.24 1.00
N TYR A 276 9.16 6.35 1.85
CA TYR A 276 9.06 6.86 3.23
C TYR A 276 9.38 8.35 3.38
N GLU A 277 10.02 8.93 2.38
CA GLU A 277 10.32 10.36 2.27
C GLU A 277 9.50 10.92 1.12
N VAL A 278 9.04 12.17 1.22
CA VAL A 278 7.99 12.67 0.33
C VAL A 278 8.46 13.90 -0.42
N GLY A 279 8.47 13.76 -1.76
CA GLY A 279 8.34 14.88 -2.67
C GLY A 279 6.87 15.21 -2.96
N GLY A 280 6.58 15.47 -4.22
CA GLY A 280 5.24 15.83 -4.66
C GLY A 280 4.68 14.93 -5.77
N ASP A 281 5.42 13.91 -6.13
CA ASP A 281 5.09 13.00 -7.23
C ASP A 281 3.87 12.15 -6.96
N TRP A 282 3.08 11.92 -8.03
CA TRP A 282 2.01 10.95 -8.00
C TRP A 282 1.71 10.40 -9.41
N PHE A 283 1.06 9.25 -9.47
CA PHE A 283 0.43 8.72 -10.67
C PHE A 283 -0.97 8.20 -10.37
N ASP A 284 -1.82 8.09 -11.39
CA ASP A 284 -3.18 7.58 -11.26
C ASP A 284 -3.57 6.73 -12.47
N PHE A 285 -4.27 5.63 -12.22
CA PHE A 285 -4.79 4.73 -13.24
C PHE A 285 -6.27 4.46 -12.96
N VAL A 286 -7.07 4.42 -14.03
CA VAL A 286 -8.44 3.94 -13.92
C VAL A 286 -8.92 3.42 -15.27
N ASP A 287 -9.63 2.30 -15.24
CA ASP A 287 -10.30 1.71 -16.40
C ASP A 287 -11.78 2.09 -16.41
N ASN A 288 -12.21 2.81 -17.44
CA ASN A 288 -13.58 3.26 -17.64
C ASN A 288 -14.13 2.74 -18.97
N ARG A 289 -15.46 2.77 -19.14
CA ARG A 289 -16.12 2.33 -20.39
C ARG A 289 -15.63 3.05 -21.64
N ASP A 290 -15.23 4.29 -21.51
CA ASP A 290 -14.79 5.18 -22.59
C ASP A 290 -13.28 5.15 -22.81
N GLY A 291 -12.56 4.29 -22.09
CA GLY A 291 -11.13 4.06 -22.15
C GLY A 291 -10.46 4.22 -20.79
N ALA A 292 -9.27 3.66 -20.68
CA ALA A 292 -8.46 3.79 -19.47
C ALA A 292 -7.73 5.14 -19.43
N TRP A 293 -7.64 5.72 -18.23
CA TRP A 293 -6.87 6.93 -17.98
C TRP A 293 -5.57 6.59 -17.28
N LEU A 294 -4.53 7.30 -17.66
CA LEU A 294 -3.20 7.24 -17.09
C LEU A 294 -2.74 8.66 -16.82
N ALA A 295 -2.23 8.93 -15.65
CA ALA A 295 -1.66 10.22 -15.29
C ALA A 295 -0.36 10.02 -14.52
N ILE A 296 0.61 10.90 -14.75
CA ILE A 296 1.80 11.08 -13.93
C ILE A 296 2.00 12.58 -13.74
N ALA A 297 2.42 12.95 -12.55
CA ALA A 297 2.65 14.36 -12.21
C ALA A 297 3.72 14.51 -11.15
N ASP A 298 4.39 15.65 -11.22
CA ASP A 298 5.30 16.15 -10.21
C ASP A 298 4.77 17.50 -9.70
N THR A 299 4.75 17.65 -8.39
CA THR A 299 4.16 18.77 -7.69
C THR A 299 5.24 19.64 -7.06
N ALA A 300 5.23 20.92 -7.36
CA ALA A 300 6.20 21.87 -6.83
C ALA A 300 6.35 21.82 -5.32
N GLY A 301 7.59 21.75 -4.84
CA GLY A 301 7.95 21.74 -3.42
C GLY A 301 8.13 20.36 -2.84
N THR A 302 8.22 20.28 -1.52
CA THR A 302 8.45 19.04 -0.79
C THR A 302 7.60 18.94 0.47
N GLY A 303 7.47 17.75 1.03
CA GLY A 303 6.81 17.51 2.30
C GLY A 303 5.29 17.71 2.27
N PRO A 304 4.65 18.07 3.41
CA PRO A 304 3.19 18.11 3.54
C PRO A 304 2.48 19.07 2.58
N THR A 305 3.14 20.16 2.20
CA THR A 305 2.58 21.17 1.27
C THR A 305 2.48 20.59 -0.13
N ALA A 306 3.55 19.97 -0.63
CA ALA A 306 3.56 19.33 -1.95
C ALA A 306 2.58 18.13 -1.99
N ALA A 307 2.57 17.28 -0.96
CA ALA A 307 1.60 16.19 -0.86
C ALA A 307 0.14 16.68 -0.88
N GLY A 308 -0.15 17.79 -0.16
CA GLY A 308 -1.47 18.40 -0.15
C GLY A 308 -1.86 19.02 -1.49
N LEU A 309 -0.92 19.65 -2.18
CA LEU A 309 -1.11 20.21 -3.53
C LEU A 309 -1.35 19.10 -4.55
N GLY A 310 -0.56 18.04 -4.51
CA GLY A 310 -0.74 16.85 -5.35
C GLY A 310 -2.10 16.19 -5.13
N ALA A 311 -2.53 16.06 -3.86
CA ALA A 311 -3.85 15.55 -3.51
C ALA A 311 -4.99 16.42 -4.10
N ALA A 312 -4.86 17.74 -4.05
CA ALA A 312 -5.84 18.66 -4.63
C ALA A 312 -5.89 18.55 -6.15
N ALA A 313 -4.73 18.52 -6.83
CA ALA A 313 -4.64 18.36 -8.28
C ALA A 313 -5.26 17.03 -8.75
N LEU A 314 -4.91 15.92 -8.09
CA LEU A 314 -5.48 14.60 -8.36
C LEU A 314 -6.98 14.56 -8.05
N GLY A 315 -7.43 15.24 -6.98
CA GLY A 315 -8.85 15.44 -6.66
C GLY A 315 -9.60 16.12 -7.81
N GLY A 316 -9.03 17.16 -8.40
CA GLY A 316 -9.54 17.85 -9.60
C GLY A 316 -9.67 16.91 -10.81
N LEU A 317 -8.62 16.12 -11.10
CA LEU A 317 -8.63 15.11 -12.16
C LEU A 317 -9.75 14.08 -11.95
N ARG A 318 -9.83 13.51 -10.75
CA ARG A 318 -10.83 12.47 -10.42
C ARG A 318 -12.26 13.02 -10.48
N ALA A 319 -12.48 14.28 -10.03
CA ALA A 319 -13.77 14.94 -10.09
C ALA A 319 -14.21 15.18 -11.56
N ALA A 320 -13.32 15.74 -12.38
CA ALA A 320 -13.58 16.00 -13.80
C ALA A 320 -13.91 14.70 -14.55
N ARG A 321 -13.11 13.67 -14.37
CA ARG A 321 -13.30 12.35 -14.97
C ARG A 321 -14.65 11.71 -14.58
N ARG A 322 -15.03 11.78 -13.30
CA ARG A 322 -16.32 11.28 -12.79
C ARG A 322 -17.51 12.09 -13.32
N SER A 323 -17.28 13.33 -13.71
CA SER A 323 -18.28 14.20 -14.35
C SER A 323 -18.36 14.00 -15.88
N GLY A 324 -17.58 13.08 -16.46
CA GLY A 324 -17.60 12.78 -17.89
C GLY A 324 -16.81 13.75 -18.76
N HIS A 325 -15.94 14.58 -18.18
CA HIS A 325 -15.07 15.49 -18.91
C HIS A 325 -14.05 14.73 -19.78
N ASP A 326 -13.68 15.33 -20.91
CA ASP A 326 -12.55 14.87 -21.72
C ASP A 326 -11.20 15.32 -21.11
N LEU A 327 -10.08 14.99 -21.80
CA LEU A 327 -8.74 15.31 -21.32
C LEU A 327 -8.52 16.83 -21.14
N GLN A 328 -8.97 17.63 -22.09
CA GLN A 328 -8.78 19.08 -22.10
C GLN A 328 -9.57 19.73 -20.96
N GLN A 329 -10.83 19.34 -20.81
CA GLN A 329 -11.70 19.81 -19.73
C GLN A 329 -11.17 19.37 -18.36
N ALA A 330 -10.67 18.14 -18.23
CA ALA A 330 -10.10 17.64 -16.98
C ALA A 330 -8.85 18.43 -16.57
N LEU A 331 -7.98 18.77 -17.52
CA LEU A 331 -6.83 19.63 -17.28
C LEU A 331 -7.24 21.05 -16.87
N GLY A 332 -8.29 21.61 -17.47
CA GLY A 332 -8.85 22.90 -17.05
C GLY A 332 -9.32 22.87 -15.59
N VAL A 333 -10.02 21.81 -15.17
CA VAL A 333 -10.44 21.63 -13.76
C VAL A 333 -9.24 21.50 -12.83
N MET A 334 -8.21 20.74 -13.22
CA MET A 334 -6.98 20.62 -12.41
C MET A 334 -6.27 21.96 -12.29
N HIS A 335 -6.06 22.66 -13.40
CA HIS A 335 -5.43 23.98 -13.44
C HIS A 335 -6.12 24.97 -12.52
N GLU A 336 -7.43 25.09 -12.63
CA GLU A 336 -8.22 25.98 -11.77
C GLU A 336 -8.21 25.55 -10.31
N THR A 337 -8.18 24.26 -10.01
CA THR A 337 -8.06 23.75 -8.65
C THR A 337 -6.75 24.19 -8.02
N VAL A 338 -5.62 24.04 -8.70
CA VAL A 338 -4.29 24.45 -8.22
C VAL A 338 -4.24 25.98 -8.04
N ARG A 339 -4.72 26.75 -9.01
CA ARG A 339 -4.76 28.22 -8.94
C ARG A 339 -5.54 28.74 -7.74
N ARG A 340 -6.69 28.13 -7.44
CA ARG A 340 -7.56 28.53 -6.31
C ARG A 340 -6.94 28.33 -4.94
N LEU A 341 -5.86 27.56 -4.82
CA LEU A 341 -5.08 27.50 -3.59
C LEU A 341 -4.34 28.81 -3.29
N GLY A 342 -4.24 29.73 -4.27
CA GLY A 342 -3.87 31.11 -4.06
C GLY A 342 -2.40 31.39 -3.81
N ASN A 343 -1.51 30.40 -3.96
CA ASN A 343 -0.07 30.59 -3.84
C ASN A 343 0.56 30.58 -5.25
N PRO A 344 1.25 31.66 -5.69
CA PRO A 344 1.87 31.73 -7.00
C PRO A 344 3.00 30.73 -7.24
N ASP A 345 3.58 30.17 -6.16
CA ASP A 345 4.63 29.15 -6.25
C ASP A 345 4.05 27.73 -6.38
N PHE A 346 2.73 27.58 -6.34
CA PHE A 346 2.05 26.29 -6.50
C PHE A 346 1.83 26.00 -7.98
N TYR A 347 2.48 24.96 -8.46
CA TYR A 347 2.26 24.40 -9.78
C TYR A 347 2.43 22.89 -9.79
N VAL A 348 1.90 22.28 -10.83
CA VAL A 348 2.01 20.83 -11.04
C VAL A 348 2.41 20.60 -12.50
N THR A 349 3.52 19.92 -12.74
CA THR A 349 3.83 19.39 -14.06
C THR A 349 3.11 18.05 -14.23
N ALA A 350 2.50 17.81 -15.37
CA ALA A 350 1.71 16.60 -15.55
C ALA A 350 1.69 16.13 -17.00
N LEU A 351 1.65 14.81 -17.19
CA LEU A 351 1.27 14.18 -18.42
C LEU A 351 0.05 13.31 -18.18
N ILE A 352 -1.05 13.62 -18.86
CA ILE A 352 -2.31 12.89 -18.72
C ILE A 352 -2.69 12.27 -20.05
N ALA A 353 -2.99 10.97 -20.02
CA ALA A 353 -3.29 10.22 -21.23
C ALA A 353 -4.56 9.38 -21.07
N ARG A 354 -5.14 9.03 -22.23
CA ARG A 354 -6.30 8.16 -22.34
C ARG A 354 -6.04 7.07 -23.38
N TRP A 355 -6.13 5.83 -22.95
CA TRP A 355 -6.03 4.65 -23.79
C TRP A 355 -7.40 4.15 -24.22
N ARG A 356 -7.57 3.89 -25.52
CA ARG A 356 -8.76 3.26 -26.09
C ARG A 356 -8.38 1.94 -26.75
N ALA A 357 -8.73 0.83 -26.12
CA ALA A 357 -8.39 -0.50 -26.58
C ALA A 357 -9.00 -0.84 -27.96
N ALA A 358 -10.24 -0.43 -28.23
CA ALA A 358 -10.93 -0.73 -29.49
C ALA A 358 -10.20 -0.20 -30.73
N THR A 359 -9.51 0.93 -30.62
CA THR A 359 -8.73 1.55 -31.70
C THR A 359 -7.23 1.45 -31.49
N ARG A 360 -6.81 0.92 -30.34
CA ARG A 360 -5.41 0.93 -29.87
C ARG A 360 -4.78 2.32 -29.94
N THR A 361 -5.52 3.33 -29.54
CA THR A 361 -5.04 4.71 -29.56
C THR A 361 -4.78 5.23 -28.15
N LEU A 362 -3.61 5.86 -27.99
CA LEU A 362 -3.28 6.70 -26.86
C LEU A 362 -3.44 8.16 -27.27
N THR A 363 -4.21 8.91 -26.48
CA THR A 363 -4.34 10.36 -26.60
C THR A 363 -3.81 11.00 -25.35
N TRP A 364 -2.94 12.01 -25.43
CA TRP A 364 -2.32 12.63 -24.26
C TRP A 364 -2.16 14.14 -24.40
N VAL A 365 -1.90 14.78 -23.27
CA VAL A 365 -1.49 16.18 -23.14
C VAL A 365 -0.31 16.24 -22.18
N ASN A 366 0.69 17.08 -22.51
CA ASN A 366 1.85 17.34 -21.67
C ASN A 366 1.82 18.78 -21.16
N CYS A 367 1.82 18.94 -19.82
CA CYS A 367 1.89 20.23 -19.12
C CYS A 367 3.24 20.33 -18.40
N SER A 368 4.26 20.79 -19.14
CA SER A 368 5.66 20.98 -18.64
C SER A 368 6.31 19.75 -18.00
N HIS A 369 5.78 18.56 -18.24
CA HIS A 369 6.31 17.31 -17.69
C HIS A 369 7.36 16.70 -18.64
N VAL A 370 8.19 15.79 -18.09
CA VAL A 370 9.15 14.99 -18.88
C VAL A 370 8.41 14.28 -20.03
N PRO A 371 8.88 14.37 -21.28
CA PRO A 371 8.22 13.73 -22.41
C PRO A 371 8.18 12.19 -22.23
N ALA A 372 7.05 11.60 -22.63
CA ALA A 372 6.89 10.16 -22.64
C ALA A 372 7.83 9.48 -23.63
N GLN A 373 8.32 8.30 -23.27
CA GLN A 373 9.12 7.46 -24.16
C GLN A 373 8.28 6.27 -24.65
N LEU A 374 8.43 5.94 -25.92
CA LEU A 374 7.87 4.72 -26.51
C LEU A 374 8.98 3.71 -26.71
N ALA A 375 8.87 2.55 -26.08
CA ALA A 375 9.69 1.39 -26.37
C ALA A 375 8.96 0.47 -27.36
N ASP A 376 9.61 0.09 -28.44
CA ASP A 376 9.11 -0.95 -29.34
C ASP A 376 9.35 -2.37 -28.79
N GLY A 377 8.95 -3.39 -29.55
CA GLY A 377 9.16 -4.80 -29.19
C GLY A 377 10.63 -5.21 -29.04
N ASP A 378 11.54 -4.49 -29.70
CA ASP A 378 12.98 -4.73 -29.67
C ASP A 378 13.69 -3.89 -28.58
N GLY A 379 12.94 -3.04 -27.86
CA GLY A 379 13.47 -2.18 -26.80
C GLY A 379 14.10 -0.87 -27.26
N ASN A 380 13.93 -0.48 -28.54
CA ASN A 380 14.34 0.83 -29.00
C ASN A 380 13.41 1.89 -28.42
N LEU A 381 14.01 2.99 -27.92
CA LEU A 381 13.28 4.11 -27.34
C LEU A 381 13.15 5.25 -28.35
N VAL A 382 11.94 5.80 -28.42
CA VAL A 382 11.62 7.00 -29.20
C VAL A 382 10.76 7.92 -28.32
N GLU A 383 11.10 9.21 -28.30
CA GLU A 383 10.28 10.20 -27.61
C GLU A 383 8.91 10.37 -28.28
N LEU A 384 7.86 10.43 -27.49
CA LEU A 384 6.51 10.76 -27.95
C LEU A 384 6.36 12.28 -27.99
N GLU A 385 6.67 12.85 -29.14
CA GLU A 385 6.56 14.30 -29.37
C GLU A 385 5.11 14.78 -29.21
N SER A 386 4.93 15.91 -28.51
CA SER A 386 3.65 16.61 -28.37
C SER A 386 3.89 18.08 -28.06
N PRO A 387 2.94 18.97 -28.32
CA PRO A 387 2.97 20.32 -27.78
C PRO A 387 3.12 20.27 -26.26
N VAL A 388 4.00 21.12 -25.72
CA VAL A 388 4.20 21.28 -24.28
C VAL A 388 3.47 22.53 -23.82
N HIS A 389 2.54 22.38 -22.90
CA HIS A 389 1.80 23.47 -22.26
C HIS A 389 2.51 23.90 -20.97
N GLU A 390 2.17 25.08 -20.46
CA GLU A 390 2.63 25.52 -19.13
C GLU A 390 2.18 24.55 -18.04
N ALA A 391 2.90 24.52 -16.93
CA ALA A 391 2.51 23.72 -15.77
C ALA A 391 1.14 24.16 -15.25
N LEU A 392 0.41 23.23 -14.69
CA LEU A 392 -0.93 23.50 -14.13
C LEU A 392 -0.82 24.43 -12.91
N GLY A 393 -1.67 25.42 -12.85
CA GLY A 393 -1.69 26.43 -11.76
C GLY A 393 -1.04 27.76 -12.09
N ILE A 394 -0.22 27.83 -13.15
CA ILE A 394 0.41 29.08 -13.61
C ILE A 394 -0.07 29.46 -15.02
N GLY A 395 0.19 30.70 -15.43
CA GLY A 395 -0.20 31.23 -16.74
C GLY A 395 -1.63 31.76 -16.82
N GLU A 396 -2.30 31.53 -17.95
CA GLU A 396 -3.63 32.06 -18.26
C GLU A 396 -4.72 31.46 -17.37
N ASN A 397 -5.83 32.18 -17.19
CA ASN A 397 -6.97 31.72 -16.39
C ASN A 397 -7.74 30.56 -17.06
N ASP A 398 -7.72 30.47 -18.39
CA ASP A 398 -8.42 29.47 -19.19
C ASP A 398 -7.51 28.96 -20.30
N PRO A 399 -6.48 28.19 -19.96
CA PRO A 399 -5.51 27.69 -20.93
C PRO A 399 -6.16 26.70 -21.89
N GLN A 400 -5.80 26.80 -23.17
CA GLN A 400 -6.27 25.88 -24.21
C GLN A 400 -5.26 24.75 -24.36
N PHE A 401 -5.67 23.51 -24.02
CA PHE A 401 -4.83 22.33 -24.13
C PHE A 401 -4.98 21.64 -25.49
N THR A 402 -3.87 21.27 -26.11
CA THR A 402 -3.85 20.51 -27.37
C THR A 402 -3.55 19.05 -27.09
N THR A 403 -4.40 18.17 -27.57
CA THR A 403 -4.20 16.73 -27.48
C THR A 403 -3.38 16.21 -28.64
N THR A 404 -2.50 15.27 -28.36
CA THR A 404 -1.81 14.44 -29.36
C THR A 404 -2.35 13.02 -29.30
N THR A 405 -2.46 12.35 -30.45
CA THR A 405 -2.97 10.97 -30.54
C THR A 405 -2.05 10.11 -31.38
N ARG A 406 -1.76 8.91 -30.90
CA ARG A 406 -0.99 7.89 -31.60
C ARG A 406 -1.66 6.53 -31.50
N GLN A 407 -1.66 5.78 -32.59
CA GLN A 407 -2.01 4.37 -32.57
C GLN A 407 -0.79 3.55 -32.14
N LEU A 408 -0.98 2.66 -31.16
CA LEU A 408 0.06 1.79 -30.64
C LEU A 408 -0.09 0.36 -31.17
N GLN A 409 1.01 -0.37 -31.26
CA GLN A 409 1.06 -1.76 -31.69
C GLN A 409 1.19 -2.71 -30.50
N PRO A 410 0.73 -3.96 -30.61
CA PRO A 410 1.03 -4.98 -29.61
C PRO A 410 2.54 -5.10 -29.37
N GLY A 411 2.93 -5.20 -28.10
CA GLY A 411 4.33 -5.23 -27.68
C GLY A 411 4.98 -3.86 -27.45
N GLU A 412 4.36 -2.76 -27.93
CA GLU A 412 4.83 -1.41 -27.59
C GLU A 412 4.52 -1.05 -26.14
N ARG A 413 5.44 -0.28 -25.53
CA ARG A 413 5.31 0.22 -24.15
C ARG A 413 5.50 1.72 -24.11
N VAL A 414 4.54 2.42 -23.53
CA VAL A 414 4.67 3.85 -23.22
C VAL A 414 5.18 4.00 -21.81
N ILE A 415 6.31 4.67 -21.65
CA ILE A 415 7.03 4.86 -20.39
C ILE A 415 6.98 6.34 -20.04
N LEU A 416 6.40 6.63 -18.89
CA LEU A 416 6.31 7.95 -18.30
C LEU A 416 7.20 7.96 -17.06
N VAL A 417 8.01 9.01 -16.89
CA VAL A 417 8.88 9.18 -15.74
C VAL A 417 8.90 10.62 -15.29
N THR A 418 9.07 10.86 -14.00
CA THR A 418 9.37 12.19 -13.48
C THR A 418 10.87 12.51 -13.61
N ASP A 419 11.24 13.74 -13.40
CA ASP A 419 12.61 14.19 -13.56
C ASP A 419 13.54 13.62 -12.49
N GLY A 420 13.06 13.22 -11.32
CA GLY A 420 13.82 12.48 -10.32
C GLY A 420 14.41 11.17 -10.85
N ILE A 421 13.79 10.54 -11.84
CA ILE A 421 14.36 9.41 -12.58
C ILE A 421 15.46 9.87 -13.53
N THR A 422 15.15 10.83 -14.43
CA THR A 422 16.07 11.23 -15.49
C THR A 422 17.24 12.05 -14.98
N SER A 423 17.05 12.85 -13.93
CA SER A 423 18.08 13.67 -13.30
C SER A 423 18.98 12.89 -12.33
N ARG A 424 18.62 11.64 -11.95
CA ARG A 424 19.38 10.80 -11.03
C ARG A 424 20.86 10.75 -11.43
N ARG A 425 21.75 11.04 -10.49
CA ARG A 425 23.20 10.93 -10.69
C ARG A 425 23.62 9.47 -10.85
N ILE A 426 24.66 9.23 -11.62
CA ILE A 426 25.24 7.90 -11.80
C ILE A 426 26.70 7.87 -11.33
N GLU A 427 27.17 6.70 -10.92
CA GLU A 427 28.55 6.48 -10.52
C GLU A 427 29.49 6.78 -11.70
N GLY A 428 30.52 7.58 -11.46
CA GLY A 428 31.43 8.04 -12.52
C GLY A 428 31.06 9.38 -13.16
N GLY A 429 29.91 9.99 -12.77
CA GLY A 429 29.46 11.30 -13.26
C GLY A 429 28.45 11.20 -14.40
N GLY A 430 27.62 12.20 -14.51
CA GLY A 430 26.50 12.23 -15.45
C GLY A 430 25.14 11.95 -14.81
N ARG A 431 24.11 11.77 -15.63
CA ARG A 431 22.73 11.52 -15.23
C ARG A 431 22.22 10.21 -15.83
N PHE A 432 21.25 9.61 -15.17
CA PHE A 432 20.60 8.38 -15.63
C PHE A 432 19.97 8.57 -17.02
N GLY A 433 19.13 9.59 -17.17
CA GLY A 433 18.56 10.03 -18.43
C GLY A 433 17.83 8.93 -19.21
N VAL A 434 17.55 9.20 -20.48
CA VAL A 434 16.93 8.24 -21.41
C VAL A 434 17.83 7.02 -21.67
N GLU A 435 19.18 7.22 -21.67
CA GLU A 435 20.12 6.13 -21.84
C GLU A 435 20.13 5.15 -20.66
N GLY A 436 19.85 5.63 -19.45
CA GLY A 436 19.64 4.78 -18.28
C GLY A 436 18.37 3.94 -18.41
N ILE A 437 17.27 4.56 -18.86
CA ILE A 437 16.01 3.85 -19.15
C ILE A 437 16.27 2.76 -20.21
N LYS A 438 16.93 3.10 -21.31
CA LYS A 438 17.25 2.15 -22.38
C LYS A 438 18.06 0.94 -21.90
N ARG A 439 19.06 1.19 -21.05
CA ARG A 439 19.84 0.09 -20.43
C ARG A 439 18.97 -0.79 -19.56
N ALA A 440 18.10 -0.20 -18.71
CA ALA A 440 17.19 -0.94 -17.86
C ALA A 440 16.23 -1.84 -18.65
N LEU A 441 15.80 -1.40 -19.84
CA LEU A 441 14.96 -2.21 -20.73
C LEU A 441 15.67 -3.44 -21.29
N GLY A 442 16.99 -3.38 -21.50
CA GLY A 442 17.81 -4.52 -21.96
C GLY A 442 17.83 -5.69 -20.97
N ASP A 443 17.56 -5.44 -19.69
CA ASP A 443 17.56 -6.43 -18.61
C ASP A 443 16.16 -7.01 -18.35
N VAL A 444 15.11 -6.53 -19.04
CA VAL A 444 13.73 -6.99 -18.84
C VAL A 444 13.49 -8.32 -19.52
N ALA A 445 13.36 -9.37 -18.72
CA ALA A 445 13.11 -10.73 -19.24
C ALA A 445 11.75 -10.88 -19.98
N GLN A 446 10.74 -10.13 -19.56
CA GLN A 446 9.42 -10.08 -20.20
C GLN A 446 8.96 -8.62 -20.31
N PRO A 447 8.61 -8.13 -21.50
CA PRO A 447 8.28 -6.71 -21.74
C PRO A 447 6.88 -6.31 -21.28
N THR A 448 6.50 -6.66 -20.05
CA THR A 448 5.26 -6.25 -19.41
C THR A 448 5.38 -4.86 -18.79
N ALA A 449 4.26 -4.21 -18.46
CA ALA A 449 4.29 -2.94 -17.77
C ALA A 449 4.97 -3.06 -16.40
N ALA A 450 4.62 -4.10 -15.63
CA ALA A 450 5.17 -4.31 -14.29
C ALA A 450 6.67 -4.62 -14.31
N GLY A 451 7.11 -5.52 -15.19
CA GLY A 451 8.53 -5.85 -15.35
C GLY A 451 9.35 -4.64 -15.80
N THR A 452 8.80 -3.83 -16.71
CA THR A 452 9.45 -2.59 -17.21
C THR A 452 9.59 -1.55 -16.09
N ALA A 453 8.52 -1.26 -15.36
CA ALA A 453 8.56 -0.29 -14.27
C ALA A 453 9.53 -0.73 -13.16
N GLN A 454 9.50 -2.00 -12.78
CA GLN A 454 10.42 -2.56 -11.79
C GLN A 454 11.89 -2.44 -12.24
N ALA A 455 12.20 -2.79 -13.49
CA ALA A 455 13.55 -2.74 -14.00
C ALA A 455 14.11 -1.31 -13.98
N ILE A 456 13.31 -0.31 -14.35
CA ILE A 456 13.72 1.10 -14.30
C ILE A 456 13.98 1.53 -12.86
N LEU A 457 13.08 1.28 -11.92
CA LEU A 457 13.25 1.66 -10.51
C LEU A 457 14.45 0.95 -9.86
N GLN A 458 14.68 -0.33 -10.19
CA GLN A 458 15.84 -1.07 -9.74
C GLN A 458 17.13 -0.46 -10.28
N ALA A 459 17.19 -0.15 -11.58
CA ALA A 459 18.35 0.47 -12.21
C ALA A 459 18.66 1.86 -11.63
N VAL A 460 17.66 2.66 -11.31
CA VAL A 460 17.79 3.95 -10.62
C VAL A 460 18.34 3.79 -9.21
N THR A 461 17.92 2.75 -8.50
CA THR A 461 18.42 2.44 -7.16
C THR A 461 19.89 1.98 -7.20
N ASP A 462 20.23 1.14 -8.17
CA ASP A 462 21.55 0.52 -8.28
C ASP A 462 22.63 1.45 -8.87
N CYS A 463 22.21 2.49 -9.62
CA CYS A 463 23.17 3.36 -10.33
C CYS A 463 23.93 4.33 -9.42
N TRP A 464 23.50 4.54 -8.20
CA TRP A 464 24.14 5.44 -7.23
C TRP A 464 23.76 5.06 -5.79
N ARG A 465 24.74 5.02 -4.88
CA ARG A 465 24.54 4.56 -3.48
C ARG A 465 23.86 5.57 -2.57
N GLU A 466 23.87 6.85 -2.92
CA GLU A 466 23.23 7.87 -2.10
C GLU A 466 21.71 7.87 -2.31
N PRO A 467 20.92 8.36 -1.33
CA PRO A 467 19.48 8.52 -1.50
C PRO A 467 19.12 9.34 -2.75
N LEU A 468 17.91 9.20 -3.24
CA LEU A 468 17.40 10.08 -4.29
C LEU A 468 17.32 11.51 -3.74
N GLU A 469 17.68 12.49 -4.58
CA GLU A 469 17.58 13.92 -4.25
C GLU A 469 16.14 14.42 -4.40
N ASP A 470 15.33 13.74 -5.22
CA ASP A 470 13.94 14.01 -5.51
C ASP A 470 13.16 12.71 -5.68
N ASP A 471 11.81 12.78 -5.66
CA ASP A 471 10.96 11.64 -5.95
C ASP A 471 11.18 11.15 -7.37
N GLY A 472 11.32 9.85 -7.53
CA GLY A 472 11.48 9.20 -8.82
C GLY A 472 10.28 8.31 -9.14
N THR A 473 9.39 8.76 -10.00
CA THR A 473 8.17 8.05 -10.36
C THR A 473 8.24 7.47 -11.77
N VAL A 474 7.72 6.25 -11.91
CA VAL A 474 7.57 5.57 -13.21
C VAL A 474 6.13 5.11 -13.37
N ALA A 475 5.55 5.34 -14.55
CA ALA A 475 4.28 4.77 -14.96
C ALA A 475 4.42 4.20 -16.37
N VAL A 476 3.93 2.99 -16.59
CA VAL A 476 4.08 2.25 -17.85
C VAL A 476 2.73 1.74 -18.33
N LEU A 477 2.45 1.92 -19.62
CA LEU A 477 1.39 1.23 -20.34
C LEU A 477 2.03 0.27 -21.33
N ALA A 478 1.75 -1.02 -21.26
CA ALA A 478 2.19 -2.04 -22.20
C ALA A 478 1.01 -2.59 -22.97
N VAL A 479 1.07 -2.56 -24.30
CA VAL A 479 0.01 -3.03 -25.20
C VAL A 479 0.13 -4.53 -25.40
N GLU A 480 -1.00 -5.26 -25.18
CA GLU A 480 -1.10 -6.72 -25.35
C GLU A 480 -1.45 -7.14 -26.80
#